data_db900c68019a491974fd8e367f526e5e
#
_entry.id   db900c68019a491974fd8e367f526e5e
#
_cell.length_a   1.000
_cell.length_b   1.000
_cell.length_c   1.000
_cell.angle_alpha   90.00
_cell.angle_beta   90.00
_cell.angle_gamma   90.00
#
_symmetry.space_group_name_H-M   'P 1'
#
loop_
_entity.id
_entity.type
_entity.pdbx_description
1 polymer ?
#
loop_
_entity_poly.entity_id
_entity_poly.type
_entity_poly.pdbx_seq_one_letter_code
_entity_poly.pdbx_strand_id
1 'polypeptide(L)'
;MTTVNNNSAGVFFYSKSTKRFLYLLRNDNRNPGTWGIPGGKIENNETLLEGLERECIEELSFFPNNAKLIPIQKFINNTFTYHTFFCVLDNEFIPVLNEEHCGYAWTDSEHYPKPMHPGLFNTINFDVVQDKLKQLIKKAA
;
A
#
# COMPACT_ATOMS: atom_id res chain seq x y z
N MET A 1 -26.64 -4.43 -19.31
CA MET A 1 -26.16 -3.42 -18.37
C MET A 1 -24.87 -3.89 -17.73
N THR A 2 -23.79 -3.20 -17.99
CA THR A 2 -22.49 -3.57 -17.45
C THR A 2 -22.31 -2.99 -16.04
N THR A 3 -22.03 -3.87 -15.07
CA THR A 3 -21.70 -3.43 -13.72
C THR A 3 -20.24 -2.97 -13.74
N VAL A 4 -20.01 -1.71 -13.40
CA VAL A 4 -18.65 -1.19 -13.30
C VAL A 4 -18.11 -1.57 -11.92
N ASN A 5 -17.17 -2.51 -11.88
CA ASN A 5 -16.46 -2.87 -10.65
C ASN A 5 -15.33 -1.87 -10.41
N ASN A 6 -15.37 -1.20 -9.27
CA ASN A 6 -14.30 -0.31 -8.85
C ASN A 6 -13.25 -1.10 -8.10
N ASN A 7 -12.05 -1.17 -8.67
CA ASN A 7 -10.90 -1.82 -8.04
C ASN A 7 -9.88 -0.78 -7.63
N SER A 8 -9.35 -0.96 -6.44
CA SER A 8 -8.19 -0.21 -5.94
C SER A 8 -7.17 -1.19 -5.38
N ALA A 9 -5.92 -0.79 -5.35
CA ALA A 9 -4.86 -1.61 -4.81
C ALA A 9 -3.88 -0.76 -4.02
N GLY A 10 -3.29 -1.36 -2.99
CA GLY A 10 -2.24 -0.74 -2.22
C GLY A 10 -1.16 -1.76 -1.91
N VAL A 11 0.04 -1.27 -1.58
CA VAL A 11 1.18 -2.13 -1.33
C VAL A 11 1.91 -1.72 -0.05
N PHE A 12 2.22 -2.72 0.78
CA PHE A 12 3.16 -2.56 1.88
C PHE A 12 4.56 -2.83 1.33
N PHE A 13 5.34 -1.77 1.12
CA PHE A 13 6.77 -1.92 0.81
C PHE A 13 7.54 -2.17 2.10
N TYR A 14 8.22 -3.30 2.16
CA TYR A 14 9.01 -3.70 3.31
C TYR A 14 10.49 -3.69 2.96
N SER A 15 11.26 -2.89 3.69
CA SER A 15 12.72 -2.83 3.54
C SER A 15 13.37 -3.94 4.37
N LYS A 16 14.03 -4.85 3.68
CA LYS A 16 14.71 -5.97 4.33
C LYS A 16 15.86 -5.51 5.21
N SER A 17 16.62 -4.51 4.78
CA SER A 17 17.79 -4.01 5.52
C SER A 17 17.42 -3.31 6.82
N THR A 18 16.30 -2.60 6.85
CA THR A 18 15.90 -1.81 8.04
C THR A 18 14.73 -2.43 8.80
N LYS A 19 14.03 -3.42 8.21
CA LYS A 19 12.83 -4.07 8.76
C LYS A 19 11.71 -3.06 9.00
N ARG A 20 11.56 -2.10 8.08
CA ARG A 20 10.55 -1.04 8.17
C ARG A 20 9.68 -1.00 6.93
N PHE A 21 8.45 -0.50 7.12
CA PHE A 21 7.45 -0.31 6.07
C PHE A 21 7.30 1.14 5.70
N LEU A 22 6.98 1.40 4.45
CA LEU A 22 6.72 2.76 3.95
C LEU A 22 5.27 3.16 4.14
N TYR A 23 5.06 4.33 4.72
CA TYR A 23 3.76 4.99 4.83
C TYR A 23 3.83 6.40 4.27
N LEU A 24 2.70 6.87 3.71
CA LEU A 24 2.59 8.20 3.11
C LEU A 24 1.57 9.03 3.86
N LEU A 25 1.91 10.30 4.12
CA LEU A 25 1.01 11.24 4.76
C LEU A 25 0.13 11.92 3.70
N ARG A 26 -1.18 11.70 3.80
CA ARG A 26 -2.15 12.17 2.81
C ARG A 26 -2.37 13.67 2.90
N ASN A 27 -2.49 14.29 1.74
CA ASN A 27 -2.80 15.71 1.58
C ASN A 27 -3.97 15.91 0.59
N ASP A 28 -4.87 14.92 0.52
CA ASP A 28 -6.04 14.98 -0.35
C ASP A 28 -7.26 15.54 0.40
N ASN A 29 -8.38 15.67 -0.31
CA ASN A 29 -9.60 16.25 0.27
C ASN A 29 -10.42 15.28 1.12
N ARG A 30 -10.15 13.98 1.02
CA ARG A 30 -10.97 12.95 1.69
C ARG A 30 -10.54 12.66 3.12
N ASN A 31 -9.25 12.40 3.29
CA ASN A 31 -8.69 12.05 4.60
C ASN A 31 -7.34 12.74 4.80
N PRO A 32 -7.32 14.08 4.76
CA PRO A 32 -6.05 14.79 4.93
C PRO A 32 -5.46 14.58 6.31
N GLY A 33 -4.14 14.54 6.40
CA GLY A 33 -3.43 14.35 7.66
C GLY A 33 -3.45 12.94 8.19
N THR A 34 -3.88 11.95 7.39
CA THR A 34 -3.82 10.54 7.78
C THR A 34 -2.75 9.81 6.98
N TRP A 35 -2.24 8.73 7.57
CA TRP A 35 -1.19 7.91 6.97
C TRP A 35 -1.80 6.73 6.24
N GLY A 36 -1.33 6.50 5.00
CA GLY A 36 -1.75 5.37 4.18
C GLY A 36 -0.57 4.68 3.54
N ILE A 37 -0.87 3.65 2.74
CA ILE A 37 0.15 2.96 1.94
C ILE A 37 0.04 3.42 0.49
N PRO A 38 1.13 3.28 -0.31
CA PRO A 38 1.08 3.61 -1.73
C PRO A 38 0.05 2.79 -2.49
N GLY A 39 -0.60 3.40 -3.46
CA GLY A 39 -1.58 2.74 -4.31
C GLY A 39 -2.70 3.68 -4.72
N GLY A 40 -3.73 3.13 -5.33
CA GLY A 40 -4.87 3.91 -5.78
C GLY A 40 -5.81 3.12 -6.67
N LYS A 41 -6.63 3.83 -7.41
CA LYS A 41 -7.66 3.26 -8.27
C LYS A 41 -7.04 2.61 -9.51
N ILE A 42 -7.50 1.40 -9.80
CA ILE A 42 -7.08 0.65 -11.00
C ILE A 42 -8.06 1.00 -12.13
N GLU A 43 -7.54 1.41 -13.29
CA GLU A 43 -8.35 1.73 -14.44
C GLU A 43 -8.88 0.45 -15.11
N ASN A 44 -10.00 0.58 -15.84
CA ASN A 44 -10.68 -0.58 -16.42
C ASN A 44 -9.83 -1.35 -17.45
N ASN A 45 -8.88 -0.67 -18.08
CA ASN A 45 -8.00 -1.27 -19.10
C ASN A 45 -6.65 -1.74 -18.53
N GLU A 46 -6.49 -1.73 -17.21
CA GLU A 46 -5.26 -2.12 -16.54
C GLU A 46 -5.43 -3.42 -15.78
N THR A 47 -4.35 -4.21 -15.70
CA THR A 47 -4.26 -5.27 -14.69
C THR A 47 -3.98 -4.62 -13.32
N LEU A 48 -4.13 -5.40 -12.25
CA LEU A 48 -3.81 -4.91 -10.89
C LEU A 48 -2.35 -4.45 -10.80
N LEU A 49 -1.43 -5.22 -11.38
CA LEU A 49 0.00 -4.88 -11.36
C LEU A 49 0.26 -3.59 -12.14
N GLU A 50 -0.31 -3.45 -13.34
CA GLU A 50 -0.14 -2.26 -14.17
C GLU A 50 -0.65 -1.00 -13.45
N GLY A 51 -1.84 -1.09 -12.86
CA GLY A 51 -2.44 0.05 -12.16
C GLY A 51 -1.67 0.42 -10.90
N LEU A 52 -1.23 -0.56 -10.14
CA LEU A 52 -0.44 -0.32 -8.93
C LEU A 52 0.92 0.29 -9.28
N GLU A 53 1.59 -0.21 -10.33
CA GLU A 53 2.84 0.37 -10.79
C GLU A 53 2.65 1.84 -11.20
N ARG A 54 1.61 2.13 -11.98
CA ARG A 54 1.30 3.50 -12.40
C ARG A 54 1.07 4.41 -11.20
N GLU A 55 0.26 3.98 -10.24
CA GLU A 55 -0.02 4.76 -9.03
C GLU A 55 1.25 5.01 -8.20
N CYS A 56 2.10 4.00 -8.05
CA CYS A 56 3.36 4.15 -7.31
C CYS A 56 4.30 5.12 -8.03
N ILE A 57 4.40 5.04 -9.35
CA ILE A 57 5.22 5.97 -10.13
C ILE A 57 4.71 7.41 -9.95
N GLU A 58 3.39 7.61 -9.99
CA GLU A 58 2.80 8.93 -9.78
C GLU A 58 3.05 9.46 -8.36
N GLU A 59 2.90 8.62 -7.36
CA GLU A 59 2.99 9.02 -5.95
C GLU A 59 4.41 9.08 -5.40
N LEU A 60 5.29 8.21 -5.88
CA LEU A 60 6.62 8.00 -5.29
C LEU A 60 7.77 8.23 -6.27
N SER A 61 7.49 8.30 -7.58
CA SER A 61 8.48 8.24 -8.65
C SER A 61 9.33 6.95 -8.56
N PHE A 62 8.72 5.87 -8.09
CA PHE A 62 9.42 4.61 -7.86
C PHE A 62 8.47 3.42 -7.99
N PHE A 63 8.95 2.38 -8.66
CA PHE A 63 8.39 1.04 -8.56
C PHE A 63 9.52 0.04 -8.86
N PRO A 64 9.69 -1.03 -8.06
CA PRO A 64 10.82 -1.93 -8.25
C PRO A 64 10.69 -2.74 -9.54
N ASN A 65 11.83 -2.95 -10.22
CA ASN A 65 11.90 -3.83 -11.38
C ASN A 65 11.64 -5.28 -10.92
N ASN A 66 10.86 -6.01 -11.73
CA ASN A 66 10.50 -7.39 -11.41
C ASN A 66 9.86 -7.54 -10.03
N ALA A 67 8.99 -6.57 -9.69
CA ALA A 67 8.30 -6.56 -8.41
C ALA A 67 7.55 -7.88 -8.18
N LYS A 68 7.78 -8.48 -7.02
CA LYS A 68 7.03 -9.64 -6.58
C LYS A 68 5.97 -9.17 -5.59
N LEU A 69 4.73 -9.11 -6.04
CA LEU A 69 3.60 -8.71 -5.22
C LEU A 69 2.96 -9.94 -4.60
N ILE A 70 2.91 -9.99 -3.28
CA ILE A 70 2.29 -11.09 -2.55
C ILE A 70 0.94 -10.60 -2.02
N PRO A 71 -0.19 -11.22 -2.43
CA PRO A 71 -1.50 -10.81 -1.93
C PRO A 71 -1.64 -11.03 -0.43
N ILE A 72 -2.15 -10.03 0.28
CA ILE A 72 -2.43 -10.12 1.71
C ILE A 72 -3.93 -10.21 1.96
N GLN A 73 -4.70 -9.31 1.34
CA GLN A 73 -6.13 -9.22 1.58
C GLN A 73 -6.84 -8.72 0.33
N LYS A 74 -8.06 -9.21 0.16
CA LYS A 74 -9.02 -8.69 -0.82
C LYS A 74 -10.27 -8.31 -0.04
N PHE A 75 -10.55 -7.01 0.04
CA PHE A 75 -11.72 -6.47 0.72
C PHE A 75 -12.79 -6.13 -0.31
N ILE A 76 -13.99 -6.66 -0.13
CA ILE A 76 -15.11 -6.43 -1.04
C ILE A 76 -16.24 -5.75 -0.29
N ASN A 77 -16.72 -4.62 -0.83
CA ASN A 77 -17.87 -3.90 -0.31
C ASN A 77 -18.72 -3.42 -1.49
N ASN A 78 -19.85 -4.08 -1.73
CA ASN A 78 -20.72 -3.86 -2.90
C ASN A 78 -19.92 -4.00 -4.21
N THR A 79 -19.78 -2.93 -4.98
CA THR A 79 -19.04 -2.91 -6.25
C THR A 79 -17.57 -2.53 -6.08
N PHE A 80 -17.17 -2.18 -4.87
CA PHE A 80 -15.79 -1.74 -4.57
C PHE A 80 -14.97 -2.93 -4.08
N THR A 81 -13.78 -3.10 -4.64
CA THR A 81 -12.82 -4.12 -4.21
C THR A 81 -11.46 -3.47 -3.98
N TYR A 82 -10.88 -3.70 -2.81
CA TYR A 82 -9.55 -3.21 -2.47
C TYR A 82 -8.60 -4.39 -2.29
N HIS A 83 -7.50 -4.36 -3.04
CA HIS A 83 -6.48 -5.41 -3.02
C HIS A 83 -5.24 -4.89 -2.28
N THR A 84 -4.81 -5.61 -1.25
CA THR A 84 -3.62 -5.25 -0.48
C THR A 84 -2.51 -6.25 -0.77
N PHE A 85 -1.33 -5.74 -1.12
CA PHE A 85 -0.14 -6.54 -1.45
C PHE A 85 1.02 -6.22 -0.52
N PHE A 86 1.94 -7.17 -0.46
CA PHE A 86 3.23 -7.03 0.24
C PHE A 86 4.34 -7.16 -0.79
N CYS A 87 5.34 -6.29 -0.72
CA CYS A 87 6.49 -6.30 -1.63
C CYS A 87 7.78 -6.05 -0.85
N VAL A 88 8.71 -6.99 -0.94
CA VAL A 88 10.02 -6.87 -0.27
C VAL A 88 10.98 -6.08 -1.14
N LEU A 89 11.63 -5.10 -0.53
CA LEU A 89 12.74 -4.35 -1.11
C LEU A 89 13.99 -4.67 -0.33
N ASP A 90 15.15 -4.62 -0.97
CA ASP A 90 16.43 -4.81 -0.26
C ASP A 90 16.69 -3.67 0.71
N ASN A 91 16.39 -2.44 0.30
CA ASN A 91 16.67 -1.23 1.07
C ASN A 91 15.49 -0.24 0.99
N GLU A 92 15.48 0.71 1.91
CA GLU A 92 14.59 1.86 1.81
C GLU A 92 15.01 2.73 0.63
N PHE A 93 14.07 3.49 0.11
CA PHE A 93 14.34 4.52 -0.89
C PHE A 93 13.74 5.85 -0.43
N ILE A 94 14.15 6.94 -1.06
CA ILE A 94 13.61 8.27 -0.79
C ILE A 94 12.53 8.55 -1.85
N PRO A 95 11.25 8.54 -1.48
CA PRO A 95 10.20 8.82 -2.46
C PRO A 95 10.19 10.28 -2.87
N VAL A 96 9.87 10.52 -4.15
CA VAL A 96 9.62 11.86 -4.67
C VAL A 96 8.11 12.01 -4.76
N LEU A 97 7.52 12.76 -3.83
CA LEU A 97 6.07 12.84 -3.66
C LEU A 97 5.43 13.83 -4.64
N ASN A 98 4.17 13.54 -5.01
CA ASN A 98 3.34 14.48 -5.75
C ASN A 98 2.44 15.25 -4.77
N GLU A 99 1.47 16.03 -5.29
CA GLU A 99 0.60 16.87 -4.45
C GLU A 99 -0.40 16.08 -3.59
N GLU A 100 -0.60 14.79 -3.84
CA GLU A 100 -1.53 13.96 -3.06
C GLU A 100 -0.97 13.60 -1.68
N HIS A 101 0.33 13.70 -1.50
CA HIS A 101 1.00 13.35 -0.25
C HIS A 101 2.01 14.44 0.13
N CYS A 102 2.07 14.76 1.42
CA CYS A 102 2.95 15.81 1.94
C CYS A 102 4.05 15.30 2.86
N GLY A 103 4.16 13.99 3.03
CA GLY A 103 5.21 13.39 3.85
C GLY A 103 5.26 11.88 3.71
N TYR A 104 6.35 11.31 4.19
CA TYR A 104 6.50 9.85 4.23
C TYR A 104 7.26 9.43 5.49
N ALA A 105 7.09 8.17 5.87
CA ALA A 105 7.82 7.59 6.98
C ALA A 105 8.04 6.10 6.74
N TRP A 106 9.20 5.63 7.17
CA TRP A 106 9.50 4.21 7.27
C TRP A 106 9.43 3.84 8.74
N THR A 107 8.53 2.95 9.13
CA THR A 107 8.36 2.52 10.52
C THR A 107 8.32 1.00 10.61
N ASP A 108 8.74 0.46 11.75
CA ASP A 108 8.71 -0.98 11.97
C ASP A 108 7.28 -1.47 12.26
N SER A 109 7.12 -2.79 12.37
CA SER A 109 5.80 -3.41 12.52
C SER A 109 5.11 -3.13 13.86
N GLU A 110 5.80 -2.54 14.81
CA GLU A 110 5.25 -2.22 16.13
C GLU A 110 4.96 -0.72 16.31
N HIS A 111 5.40 0.12 15.37
CA HIS A 111 5.31 1.58 15.47
C HIS A 111 4.63 2.17 14.25
N TYR A 112 3.30 1.95 14.15
CA TYR A 112 2.53 2.51 13.04
C TYR A 112 2.40 4.03 13.17
N PRO A 113 2.51 4.77 12.06
CA PRO A 113 2.26 6.21 12.10
C PRO A 113 0.79 6.50 12.40
N LYS A 114 0.52 7.59 13.10
CA LYS A 114 -0.84 7.95 13.53
C LYS A 114 -1.16 9.39 13.17
N PRO A 115 -2.40 9.72 12.82
CA PRO A 115 -3.54 8.80 12.64
C PRO A 115 -3.45 8.07 11.30
N MET A 116 -3.92 6.83 11.28
CA MET A 116 -3.98 6.07 10.04
C MET A 116 -5.27 6.33 9.28
N HIS A 117 -5.19 6.26 7.95
CA HIS A 117 -6.39 6.25 7.11
C HIS A 117 -7.34 5.14 7.60
N PRO A 118 -8.66 5.42 7.70
CA PRO A 118 -9.60 4.43 8.27
C PRO A 118 -9.57 3.05 7.60
N GLY A 119 -9.42 3.00 6.27
CA GLY A 119 -9.32 1.74 5.55
C GLY A 119 -8.07 0.96 5.92
N LEU A 120 -6.93 1.64 6.02
CA LEU A 120 -5.68 1.00 6.44
C LEU A 120 -5.76 0.53 7.89
N PHE A 121 -6.35 1.34 8.77
CA PHE A 121 -6.54 0.98 10.17
C PHE A 121 -7.34 -0.31 10.28
N ASN A 122 -8.44 -0.42 9.55
CA ASN A 122 -9.25 -1.63 9.55
C ASN A 122 -8.48 -2.85 9.01
N THR A 123 -7.77 -2.69 7.91
CA THR A 123 -6.98 -3.76 7.30
C THR A 123 -5.92 -4.29 8.28
N ILE A 124 -5.17 -3.39 8.90
CA ILE A 124 -4.04 -3.76 9.74
C ILE A 124 -4.48 -4.42 11.05
N ASN A 125 -5.70 -4.14 11.50
CA ASN A 125 -6.24 -4.71 12.73
C ASN A 125 -6.94 -6.07 12.55
N PHE A 126 -7.04 -6.57 11.33
CA PHE A 126 -7.48 -7.95 11.13
C PHE A 126 -6.38 -8.92 11.54
N ASP A 127 -6.72 -9.88 12.41
CA ASP A 127 -5.77 -10.89 12.88
C ASP A 127 -5.13 -11.66 11.73
N VAL A 128 -5.91 -12.00 10.71
CA VAL A 128 -5.42 -12.72 9.52
C VAL A 128 -4.36 -11.90 8.79
N VAL A 129 -4.56 -10.58 8.66
CA VAL A 129 -3.59 -9.69 8.01
C VAL A 129 -2.31 -9.60 8.84
N GLN A 130 -2.44 -9.43 10.15
CA GLN A 130 -1.27 -9.38 11.04
C GLN A 130 -0.46 -10.67 11.01
N ASP A 131 -1.13 -11.82 11.00
CA ASP A 131 -0.47 -13.12 10.93
C ASP A 131 0.28 -13.29 9.60
N LYS A 132 -0.33 -12.89 8.49
CA LYS A 132 0.32 -12.93 7.18
C LYS A 132 1.54 -12.03 7.12
N LEU A 133 1.43 -10.80 7.65
CA LEU A 133 2.56 -9.87 7.69
C LEU A 133 3.71 -10.44 8.51
N LYS A 134 3.43 -11.01 9.68
CA LYS A 134 4.46 -11.64 10.52
C LYS A 134 5.18 -12.77 9.79
N GLN A 135 4.42 -13.62 9.09
CA GLN A 135 5.00 -14.73 8.32
C GLN A 135 5.86 -14.22 7.17
N LEU A 136 5.41 -13.19 6.44
CA LEU A 136 6.14 -12.62 5.32
C LEU A 136 7.42 -11.91 5.77
N ILE A 137 7.37 -11.18 6.87
CA ILE A 137 8.55 -10.56 7.49
C ILE A 137 9.58 -11.63 7.86
N LYS A 138 9.12 -12.72 8.45
CA LYS A 138 9.99 -13.84 8.87
C LYS A 138 10.67 -14.48 7.67
N LYS A 139 9.96 -14.67 6.57
CA LYS A 139 10.51 -15.24 5.34
C LYS A 139 11.48 -14.31 4.64
N ALA A 140 11.31 -13.00 4.80
CA ALA A 140 12.16 -11.99 4.19
C ALA A 140 13.50 -11.83 4.95
N ALA A 141 13.60 -12.34 6.14
CA ALA A 141 14.81 -12.25 6.96
C ALA A 141 15.97 -13.07 6.37
#